data_65c774f57744875d2bf312fce182d0d1
#
_entry.id   65c774f57744875d2bf312fce182d0d1
#
_cell.length_a   1.000
_cell.length_b   1.000
_cell.length_c   1.000
_cell.angle_alpha   90.00
_cell.angle_beta   90.00
_cell.angle_gamma   90.00
#
_symmetry.space_group_name_H-M   'P 1'
#
loop_
_entity.id
_entity.type
_entity.pdbx_description
1 polymer ?
#
loop_
_entity_poly.entity_id
_entity_poly.type
_entity_poly.pdbx_seq_one_letter_code
_entity_poly.pdbx_strand_id
1 'polypeptide(L)'
;MARYIFVTGGVVSSLGKGLSSASLAYLLQSRGFKVRIRKLDPYLNVDPGTMSPFQHGEVYVTDDGAETDLDLGHYERFSGVSAKKSDNITTGKIYNDVLKKERKGEYLGKTVQVIPHITDRIKQFLSLIHI
;
A
#
# COMPACT_ATOMS: atom_id res chain seq x y z
N MET A 1 7.93 -18.85 6.99
CA MET A 1 7.94 -18.22 5.64
C MET A 1 6.60 -17.54 5.44
N ALA A 2 6.56 -16.25 5.09
CA ALA A 2 5.30 -15.58 4.80
C ALA A 2 4.73 -16.07 3.46
N ARG A 3 3.42 -16.17 3.38
CA ARG A 3 2.70 -16.45 2.14
C ARG A 3 2.02 -15.17 1.67
N TYR A 4 2.06 -14.91 0.38
CA TYR A 4 1.47 -13.73 -0.23
C TYR A 4 0.23 -14.10 -1.01
N ILE A 5 -0.83 -13.34 -0.81
CA ILE A 5 -2.06 -13.41 -1.61
C ILE A 5 -2.23 -12.04 -2.26
N PHE A 6 -2.23 -11.98 -3.57
CA PHE A 6 -2.45 -10.77 -4.33
C PHE A 6 -3.91 -10.71 -4.79
N VAL A 7 -4.62 -9.69 -4.35
CA VAL A 7 -5.97 -9.39 -4.82
C VAL A 7 -5.87 -8.27 -5.85
N THR A 8 -6.14 -8.61 -7.09
CA THR A 8 -6.07 -7.68 -8.22
C THR A 8 -7.43 -7.56 -8.90
N GLY A 9 -7.64 -6.50 -9.65
CA GLY A 9 -8.88 -6.31 -10.39
C GLY A 9 -8.85 -5.03 -11.21
N GLY A 10 -9.94 -4.76 -11.94
CA GLY A 10 -10.07 -3.60 -12.81
C GLY A 10 -9.92 -2.27 -12.07
N VAL A 11 -9.67 -1.21 -12.84
CA VAL A 11 -9.38 0.15 -12.35
C VAL A 11 -10.61 0.81 -11.70
N VAL A 12 -11.81 0.27 -11.94
CA VAL A 12 -13.06 0.85 -11.41
C VAL A 12 -13.11 0.68 -9.91
N SER A 13 -13.26 1.78 -9.20
CA SER A 13 -13.59 1.81 -7.79
C SER A 13 -14.96 1.14 -7.54
N SER A 14 -15.21 0.70 -6.32
CA SER A 14 -16.52 0.13 -5.94
C SER A 14 -16.85 -1.28 -6.48
N LEU A 15 -15.91 -1.98 -7.08
CA LEU A 15 -16.08 -3.40 -7.45
C LEU A 15 -15.98 -4.37 -6.26
N GLY A 16 -15.81 -3.85 -5.05
CA GLY A 16 -15.75 -4.66 -3.84
C GLY A 16 -14.38 -5.33 -3.56
N LYS A 17 -13.31 -4.96 -4.27
CA LYS A 17 -11.96 -5.52 -4.02
C LYS A 17 -11.51 -5.33 -2.57
N GLY A 18 -11.68 -4.13 -2.02
CA GLY A 18 -11.33 -3.82 -0.64
C GLY A 18 -12.11 -4.67 0.36
N LEU A 19 -13.41 -4.74 0.18
CA LEU A 19 -14.29 -5.56 1.04
C LEU A 19 -13.97 -7.04 0.92
N SER A 20 -13.73 -7.55 -0.29
CA SER A 20 -13.35 -8.95 -0.51
C SER A 20 -12.01 -9.28 0.16
N SER A 21 -11.04 -8.39 0.06
CA SER A 21 -9.74 -8.54 0.73
C SER A 21 -9.87 -8.56 2.24
N ALA A 22 -10.65 -7.66 2.81
CA ALA A 22 -10.92 -7.59 4.24
C ALA A 22 -11.63 -8.85 4.75
N SER A 23 -12.64 -9.32 4.01
CA SER A 23 -13.38 -10.55 4.34
C SER A 23 -12.49 -11.79 4.28
N LEU A 24 -11.64 -11.89 3.25
CA LEU A 24 -10.67 -12.98 3.13
C LEU A 24 -9.69 -12.99 4.30
N ALA A 25 -9.18 -11.81 4.68
CA ALA A 25 -8.30 -11.68 5.83
C ALA A 25 -8.97 -12.17 7.13
N TYR A 26 -10.21 -11.75 7.37
CA TYR A 26 -10.98 -12.21 8.53
C TYR A 26 -11.15 -13.74 8.53
N LEU A 27 -11.52 -14.34 7.39
CA LEU A 27 -11.69 -15.78 7.27
C LEU A 27 -10.38 -16.54 7.50
N LEU A 28 -9.25 -16.01 7.07
CA LEU A 28 -7.95 -16.60 7.34
C LEU A 28 -7.56 -16.50 8.82
N GLN A 29 -7.84 -15.37 9.44
CA GLN A 29 -7.63 -15.17 10.88
C GLN A 29 -8.47 -16.14 11.72
N SER A 30 -9.74 -16.36 11.35
CA SER A 30 -10.61 -17.32 12.03
C SER A 30 -10.10 -18.77 11.94
N ARG A 31 -9.21 -19.05 11.00
CA ARG A 31 -8.50 -20.34 10.86
C ARG A 31 -7.12 -20.36 11.52
N GLY A 32 -6.80 -19.34 12.32
CA GLY A 32 -5.56 -19.29 13.10
C GLY A 32 -4.35 -18.69 12.34
N PHE A 33 -4.53 -18.13 11.15
CA PHE A 33 -3.44 -17.47 10.45
C PHE A 33 -3.24 -16.03 10.97
N LYS A 34 -1.98 -15.62 11.11
CA LYS A 34 -1.65 -14.20 11.30
C LYS A 34 -1.68 -13.51 9.95
N VAL A 35 -2.58 -12.57 9.78
CA VAL A 35 -2.80 -11.87 8.50
C VAL A 35 -2.48 -10.40 8.65
N ARG A 36 -1.82 -9.83 7.64
CA ARG A 36 -1.65 -8.41 7.48
C ARG A 36 -2.01 -8.01 6.05
N ILE A 37 -2.81 -6.98 5.92
CA ILE A 37 -3.24 -6.47 4.61
C ILE A 37 -2.38 -5.26 4.25
N ARG A 38 -1.94 -5.18 3.00
CA ARG A 38 -1.27 -4.02 2.44
C ARG A 38 -1.94 -3.56 1.18
N LYS A 39 -1.97 -2.25 0.98
CA LYS A 39 -2.55 -1.63 -0.21
C LYS A 39 -1.47 -0.96 -1.03
N LEU A 40 -1.46 -1.27 -2.33
CA LEU A 40 -0.64 -0.60 -3.33
C LEU A 40 -1.58 0.19 -4.23
N ASP A 41 -1.47 1.52 -4.19
CA ASP A 41 -2.29 2.42 -4.99
C ASP A 41 -1.54 2.86 -6.25
N PRO A 42 -2.14 2.72 -7.45
CA PRO A 42 -1.43 2.95 -8.71
C PRO A 42 -1.30 4.43 -9.10
N TYR A 43 -1.91 5.35 -8.37
CA TYR A 43 -1.87 6.76 -8.72
C TYR A 43 -0.54 7.44 -8.35
N LEU A 44 -0.27 8.58 -9.01
CA LEU A 44 0.97 9.35 -8.82
C LEU A 44 0.92 10.34 -7.67
N ASN A 45 -0.21 10.53 -7.02
CA ASN A 45 -0.29 11.32 -5.79
C ASN A 45 0.55 10.66 -4.71
N VAL A 46 1.30 11.44 -3.95
CA VAL A 46 2.15 10.92 -2.87
C VAL A 46 1.29 10.31 -1.76
N ASP A 47 0.18 10.95 -1.48
CA ASP A 47 -0.89 10.47 -0.59
C ASP A 47 -2.25 10.99 -1.08
N PRO A 48 -3.37 10.53 -0.53
CA PRO A 48 -4.70 10.95 -0.95
C PRO A 48 -5.15 12.30 -0.37
N GLY A 49 -4.38 12.97 0.49
CA GLY A 49 -4.79 14.16 1.21
C GLY A 49 -5.18 15.35 0.32
N THR A 50 -4.61 15.44 -0.89
CA THR A 50 -4.93 16.48 -1.87
C THR A 50 -5.92 16.03 -2.95
N MET A 51 -6.40 14.78 -2.90
CA MET A 51 -7.32 14.23 -3.89
C MET A 51 -8.75 14.65 -3.59
N SER A 52 -9.55 14.79 -4.64
CA SER A 52 -10.98 15.09 -4.50
C SER A 52 -11.73 13.94 -3.81
N PRO A 53 -12.44 14.18 -2.71
CA PRO A 53 -13.24 13.15 -2.06
C PRO A 53 -14.34 12.56 -2.96
N PHE A 54 -14.81 13.32 -3.94
CA PHE A 54 -15.81 12.86 -4.91
C PHE A 54 -15.26 11.83 -5.89
N GLN A 55 -13.96 11.87 -6.15
CA GLN A 55 -13.29 10.93 -7.07
C GLN A 55 -12.69 9.75 -6.33
N HIS A 56 -12.18 9.94 -5.13
CA HIS A 56 -11.38 8.95 -4.40
C HIS A 56 -12.01 8.45 -3.11
N GLY A 57 -13.05 9.11 -2.62
CA GLY A 57 -13.62 8.87 -1.29
C GLY A 57 -12.87 9.64 -0.20
N GLU A 58 -13.24 9.38 1.03
CA GLU A 58 -12.65 10.04 2.21
C GLU A 58 -11.25 9.52 2.49
N VAL A 59 -10.43 10.38 3.06
CA VAL A 59 -9.10 10.03 3.56
C VAL A 59 -9.22 9.35 4.91
N TYR A 60 -8.54 8.22 5.06
CA TYR A 60 -8.38 7.53 6.34
C TYR A 60 -7.00 7.85 6.93
N VAL A 61 -6.96 8.28 8.18
CA VAL A 61 -5.71 8.58 8.88
C VAL A 61 -5.39 7.44 9.84
N THR A 62 -4.22 6.84 9.67
CA THR A 62 -3.75 5.77 10.55
C THR A 62 -3.31 6.29 11.91
N ASP A 63 -3.22 5.43 12.93
CA ASP A 63 -2.80 5.81 14.28
C ASP A 63 -1.40 6.46 14.32
N ASP A 64 -0.53 6.10 13.39
CA ASP A 64 0.80 6.68 13.22
C ASP A 64 0.84 7.88 12.24
N GLY A 65 -0.33 8.46 11.91
CA GLY A 65 -0.50 9.73 11.25
C GLY A 65 -0.29 9.72 9.73
N ALA A 66 -0.48 8.58 9.06
CA ALA A 66 -0.46 8.53 7.59
C ALA A 66 -1.85 8.81 7.03
N GLU A 67 -1.92 9.69 6.04
CA GLU A 67 -3.11 9.85 5.20
C GLU A 67 -3.14 8.72 4.16
N THR A 68 -4.23 7.98 4.12
CA THR A 68 -4.38 6.78 3.29
C THR A 68 -5.77 6.70 2.68
N ASP A 69 -5.94 5.77 1.78
CA ASP A 69 -7.24 5.43 1.23
C ASP A 69 -8.18 4.82 2.29
N LEU A 70 -9.47 5.08 2.14
CA LEU A 70 -10.52 4.59 3.03
C LEU A 70 -10.52 3.06 3.20
N ASP A 71 -10.04 2.32 2.22
CA ASP A 71 -9.95 0.85 2.29
C ASP A 71 -9.14 0.37 3.50
N LEU A 72 -8.15 1.15 3.95
CA LEU A 72 -7.38 0.78 5.15
C LEU A 72 -8.26 0.77 6.41
N GLY A 73 -9.22 1.66 6.50
CA GLY A 73 -10.22 1.65 7.57
C GLY A 73 -11.08 0.38 7.54
N HIS A 74 -11.46 -0.08 6.36
CA HIS A 74 -12.17 -1.35 6.22
C HIS A 74 -11.29 -2.54 6.60
N TYR A 75 -10.01 -2.55 6.20
CA TYR A 75 -9.08 -3.61 6.58
C TYR A 75 -8.91 -3.71 8.10
N GLU A 76 -8.73 -2.58 8.76
CA GLU A 76 -8.63 -2.51 10.22
C GLU A 76 -9.91 -3.00 10.90
N ARG A 77 -11.07 -2.55 10.42
CA ARG A 77 -12.38 -2.91 10.96
C ARG A 77 -12.64 -4.41 10.89
N PHE A 78 -12.30 -5.07 9.79
CA PHE A 78 -12.53 -6.51 9.61
C PHE A 78 -11.47 -7.38 10.27
N SER A 79 -10.20 -6.96 10.22
CA SER A 79 -9.09 -7.75 10.74
C SER A 79 -8.83 -7.53 12.23
N GLY A 80 -9.29 -6.43 12.79
CA GLY A 80 -8.94 -6.01 14.15
C GLY A 80 -7.48 -5.64 14.33
N VAL A 81 -6.73 -5.44 13.23
CA VAL A 81 -5.31 -5.08 13.24
C VAL A 81 -5.16 -3.65 12.79
N SER A 82 -4.62 -2.79 13.65
CA SER A 82 -4.40 -1.37 13.32
C SER A 82 -3.49 -1.20 12.10
N ALA A 83 -3.98 -0.42 11.15
CA ALA A 83 -3.22 -0.04 9.97
C ALA A 83 -2.11 0.95 10.32
N LYS A 84 -0.99 0.83 9.64
CA LYS A 84 0.20 1.68 9.82
C LYS A 84 0.61 2.31 8.50
N LYS A 85 1.46 3.34 8.57
CA LYS A 85 2.12 3.95 7.39
C LYS A 85 2.73 2.92 6.43
N SER A 86 3.24 1.82 7.00
CA SER A 86 3.85 0.73 6.23
C SER A 86 2.85 -0.15 5.50
N ASP A 87 1.55 0.04 5.68
CA ASP A 87 0.53 -0.82 5.06
C ASP A 87 -0.08 -0.21 3.80
N ASN A 88 0.31 1.02 3.47
CA ASN A 88 -0.09 1.67 2.23
C ASN A 88 1.11 2.30 1.53
N ILE A 89 1.16 2.17 0.23
CA ILE A 89 2.11 2.88 -0.62
C ILE A 89 1.47 3.24 -1.95
N THR A 90 1.75 4.46 -2.42
CA THR A 90 1.32 4.93 -3.74
C THR A 90 2.47 4.85 -4.74
N THR A 91 2.16 4.76 -6.02
CA THR A 91 3.16 4.89 -7.08
C THR A 91 3.95 6.20 -6.93
N GLY A 92 3.27 7.31 -6.68
CA GLY A 92 3.92 8.60 -6.48
C GLY A 92 4.92 8.62 -5.33
N LYS A 93 4.61 7.95 -4.23
CA LYS A 93 5.52 7.83 -3.09
C LYS A 93 6.77 7.01 -3.43
N ILE A 94 6.61 5.92 -4.19
CA ILE A 94 7.74 5.10 -4.65
C ILE A 94 8.66 5.91 -5.55
N TYR A 95 8.11 6.61 -6.56
CA TYR A 95 8.89 7.45 -7.46
C TYR A 95 9.60 8.58 -6.72
N ASN A 96 8.91 9.25 -5.80
CA ASN A 96 9.47 10.31 -4.99
C ASN A 96 10.66 9.81 -4.15
N ASP A 97 10.56 8.62 -3.54
CA ASP A 97 11.66 8.01 -2.79
C ASP A 97 12.88 7.75 -3.68
N VAL A 98 12.66 7.18 -4.86
CA VAL A 98 13.75 6.87 -5.81
C VAL A 98 14.39 8.15 -6.34
N LEU A 99 13.60 9.16 -6.72
CA LEU A 99 14.11 10.44 -7.20
C LEU A 99 14.90 11.19 -6.12
N LYS A 100 14.43 11.18 -4.87
CA LYS A 100 15.17 11.76 -3.74
C LYS A 100 16.53 11.09 -3.53
N LYS A 101 16.60 9.77 -3.64
CA LYS A 101 17.85 9.02 -3.53
C LYS A 101 18.79 9.32 -4.69
N GLU A 102 18.26 9.42 -5.91
CA GLU A 102 19.03 9.83 -7.09
C GLU A 102 19.66 11.20 -6.86
N ARG A 103 18.86 12.21 -6.45
CA ARG A 103 19.36 13.57 -6.18
C ARG A 103 20.41 13.64 -5.07
N LYS A 104 20.37 12.72 -4.11
CA LYS A 104 21.37 12.59 -3.07
C LYS A 104 22.63 11.83 -3.49
N GLY A 105 22.67 11.29 -4.72
CA GLY A 105 23.81 10.52 -5.22
C GLY A 105 23.91 9.10 -4.67
N GLU A 106 22.85 8.58 -4.07
CA GLU A 106 22.86 7.23 -3.47
C GLU A 106 23.05 6.10 -4.51
N TYR A 107 22.82 6.38 -5.78
CA TYR A 107 23.05 5.43 -6.87
C TYR A 107 24.44 5.53 -7.52
N LEU A 108 25.33 6.36 -6.98
CA LEU A 108 26.73 6.46 -7.40
C LEU A 108 26.91 6.70 -8.90
N GLY A 109 26.10 7.55 -9.50
CA GLY A 109 26.17 7.90 -10.91
C GLY A 109 25.59 6.86 -11.88
N LYS A 110 24.99 5.79 -11.36
CA LYS A 110 24.30 4.81 -12.22
C LYS A 110 23.04 5.40 -12.85
N THR A 111 22.70 4.94 -14.04
CA THR A 111 21.42 5.27 -14.66
C THR A 111 20.29 4.66 -13.85
N VAL A 112 19.38 5.50 -13.36
CA VAL A 112 18.21 5.07 -12.58
C VAL A 112 17.04 4.86 -13.53
N GLN A 113 16.43 3.67 -13.48
CA GLN A 113 15.36 3.25 -14.38
C GLN A 113 14.21 2.63 -13.60
N VAL A 114 13.05 2.50 -14.24
CA VAL A 114 11.88 1.85 -13.64
C VAL A 114 12.25 0.41 -13.24
N ILE A 115 12.90 -0.31 -14.11
CA ILE A 115 13.49 -1.62 -13.82
C ILE A 115 15.01 -1.46 -13.80
N PRO A 116 15.69 -1.73 -12.68
CA PRO A 116 15.20 -2.38 -11.45
C PRO A 116 14.78 -1.45 -10.30
N HIS A 117 15.05 -0.13 -10.36
CA HIS A 117 15.02 0.74 -9.16
C HIS A 117 13.62 0.91 -8.56
N ILE A 118 12.59 1.16 -9.40
CA ILE A 118 11.21 1.26 -8.94
C ILE A 118 10.69 -0.12 -8.52
N THR A 119 10.93 -1.15 -9.33
CA THR A 119 10.48 -2.51 -9.02
C THR A 119 11.12 -3.06 -7.75
N ASP A 120 12.40 -2.78 -7.51
CA ASP A 120 13.08 -3.20 -6.28
C ASP A 120 12.52 -2.45 -5.06
N ARG A 121 12.14 -1.18 -5.21
CA ARG A 121 11.49 -0.43 -4.13
C ARG A 121 10.13 -1.02 -3.76
N ILE A 122 9.36 -1.50 -4.75
CA ILE A 122 8.10 -2.23 -4.53
C ILE A 122 8.36 -3.54 -3.78
N LYS A 123 9.36 -4.31 -4.23
CA LYS A 123 9.74 -5.56 -3.55
C LYS A 123 10.17 -5.32 -2.10
N GLN A 124 10.94 -4.26 -1.83
CA GLN A 124 11.31 -3.87 -0.47
C GLN A 124 10.07 -3.57 0.38
N PHE A 125 9.11 -2.81 -0.15
CA PHE A 125 7.85 -2.56 0.55
C PHE A 125 7.12 -3.87 0.90
N LEU A 126 7.06 -4.81 -0.02
CA LEU A 126 6.44 -6.11 0.24
C LEU A 126 7.24 -6.94 1.25
N SER A 127 8.58 -6.87 1.24
CA SER A 127 9.44 -7.64 2.13
C SER A 127 9.36 -7.22 3.60
N LEU A 128 8.95 -5.98 3.88
CA LEU A 128 8.75 -5.47 5.26
C LEU A 128 7.70 -6.25 6.07
N ILE A 129 6.99 -7.18 5.45
CA ILE A 129 6.07 -8.09 6.15
C ILE A 129 6.82 -9.09 7.05
N HIS A 130 8.11 -9.24 6.87
CA HIS A 130 8.93 -10.21 7.60
C HIS A 130 9.57 -9.68 8.89
N ILE A 131 9.38 -8.41 9.20
CA ILE A 131 9.97 -7.77 10.36
C ILE A 131 8.99 -7.73 11.52
#